data_b7849a11b1792aec94e4edc4ea55d9d0
#
_entry.id   b7849a11b1792aec94e4edc4ea55d9d0
#
_cell.length_a   1.000
_cell.length_b   1.000
_cell.length_c   1.000
_cell.angle_alpha   90.00
_cell.angle_beta   90.00
_cell.angle_gamma   90.00
#
_symmetry.space_group_name_H-M   'P 1'
#
loop_
_entity.id
_entity.type
_entity.pdbx_description
1 polymer ?
#
loop_
_entity_poly.entity_id
_entity_poly.type
_entity_poly.pdbx_seq_one_letter_code
_entity_poly.pdbx_strand_id
1 'polypeptide(L)'
;FEGGIKMAVSNINVIINKDIHKVWDIVFAVEKYSEWRSDLSKTEIINEKQFIEYTKDGYATKFSITTIEPYKRWEFDMENSNMSGHWIGIFTAKGNETQIDFTENVTPKKWFMKPFVKLYLKKQQTQFVLDLKKALEQQC
;
A
#
# COMPACT_ATOMS: atom_id res chain seq x y z
N PHE A 1 0.14 -24.81 -14.12
CA PHE A 1 -0.75 -24.70 -14.43
C PHE A 1 -0.96 -23.81 -15.08
N GLU A 2 -1.39 -24.05 -15.64
CA GLU A 2 -1.50 -23.25 -16.28
C GLU A 2 -2.74 -22.80 -16.30
N GLY A 3 -3.71 -23.23 -15.96
CA GLY A 3 -5.04 -22.77 -15.91
C GLY A 3 -5.33 -21.78 -14.83
N GLY A 4 -4.34 -21.38 -14.03
CA GLY A 4 -4.52 -20.41 -12.97
C GLY A 4 -4.71 -19.00 -13.47
N ILE A 5 -5.30 -18.15 -12.63
CA ILE A 5 -5.43 -16.74 -12.92
C ILE A 5 -4.06 -16.10 -12.70
N LYS A 6 -3.58 -15.41 -13.72
CA LYS A 6 -2.25 -14.81 -13.66
C LYS A 6 -2.20 -13.64 -12.69
N MET A 7 -1.05 -13.52 -12.02
CA MET A 7 -0.75 -12.40 -11.16
C MET A 7 -0.62 -11.11 -11.96
N ALA A 8 -1.17 -10.05 -11.45
CA ALA A 8 -0.96 -8.71 -11.97
C ALA A 8 0.07 -8.00 -11.12
N VAL A 9 0.98 -7.27 -11.76
CA VAL A 9 2.03 -6.51 -11.09
C VAL A 9 1.85 -5.04 -11.41
N SER A 10 1.89 -4.20 -10.39
CA SER A 10 1.86 -2.75 -10.56
C SER A 10 2.92 -2.11 -9.68
N ASN A 11 3.61 -1.11 -10.23
CA ASN A 11 4.70 -0.42 -9.53
C ASN A 11 4.52 1.08 -9.65
N ILE A 12 4.85 1.79 -8.58
CA ILE A 12 4.97 3.23 -8.60
C ILE A 12 6.28 3.62 -7.95
N ASN A 13 7.05 4.48 -8.62
CA ASN A 13 8.37 4.91 -8.18
C ASN A 13 8.42 6.42 -8.31
N VAL A 14 8.48 7.13 -7.18
CA VAL A 14 8.43 8.60 -7.18
C VAL A 14 9.38 9.16 -6.13
N ILE A 15 9.74 10.44 -6.30
CA ILE A 15 10.51 11.19 -5.33
C ILE A 15 9.53 12.04 -4.52
N ILE A 16 9.63 11.92 -3.20
CA ILE A 16 8.84 12.71 -2.26
C ILE A 16 9.77 13.77 -1.65
N ASN A 17 9.35 15.02 -1.67
CA ASN A 17 10.18 16.14 -1.19
C ASN A 17 10.08 16.28 0.34
N LYS A 18 10.37 15.21 1.05
CA LYS A 18 10.45 15.15 2.51
C LYS A 18 11.49 14.11 2.90
N ASP A 19 12.12 14.26 4.07
CA ASP A 19 13.16 13.34 4.49
C ASP A 19 12.60 11.96 4.84
N ILE A 20 13.50 10.98 4.86
CA ILE A 20 13.14 9.57 5.01
C ILE A 20 12.39 9.28 6.31
N HIS A 21 12.69 9.99 7.39
CA HIS A 21 12.03 9.73 8.67
C HIS A 21 10.56 10.14 8.62
N LYS A 22 10.28 11.30 8.02
CA LYS A 22 8.89 11.76 7.90
C LYS A 22 8.07 10.87 6.99
N VAL A 23 8.66 10.45 5.87
CA VAL A 23 7.94 9.59 4.92
C VAL A 23 7.68 8.23 5.53
N TRP A 24 8.70 7.61 6.13
CA TRP A 24 8.55 6.30 6.75
C TRP A 24 7.51 6.34 7.87
N ASP A 25 7.61 7.35 8.75
CA ASP A 25 6.75 7.41 9.92
C ASP A 25 5.27 7.48 9.55
N ILE A 26 4.92 8.25 8.52
CA ILE A 26 3.53 8.38 8.14
C ILE A 26 3.03 7.12 7.41
N VAL A 27 3.86 6.51 6.58
CA VAL A 27 3.47 5.29 5.85
C VAL A 27 3.37 4.09 6.80
N PHE A 28 4.24 4.04 7.81
CA PHE A 28 4.26 2.92 8.74
C PHE A 28 3.17 3.01 9.81
N ALA A 29 2.61 4.19 10.05
CA ALA A 29 1.59 4.41 11.08
C ALA A 29 0.20 4.04 10.54
N VAL A 30 -0.03 2.73 10.33
CA VAL A 30 -1.26 2.24 9.71
C VAL A 30 -2.52 2.57 10.52
N GLU A 31 -2.38 2.71 11.84
CA GLU A 31 -3.51 3.05 12.71
C GLU A 31 -4.06 4.46 12.42
N LYS A 32 -3.30 5.29 11.73
CA LYS A 32 -3.70 6.66 11.40
C LYS A 32 -4.10 6.84 9.94
N TYR A 33 -4.15 5.78 9.16
CA TYR A 33 -4.41 5.87 7.73
C TYR A 33 -5.72 6.57 7.39
N SER A 34 -6.76 6.36 8.18
CA SER A 34 -8.06 6.99 7.89
C SER A 34 -8.03 8.52 8.01
N GLU A 35 -7.01 9.06 8.67
CA GLU A 35 -6.87 10.52 8.84
C GLU A 35 -6.40 11.20 7.56
N TRP A 36 -5.72 10.48 6.67
CA TRP A 36 -5.17 11.10 5.47
C TRP A 36 -5.43 10.34 4.17
N ARG A 37 -5.79 9.07 4.23
CA ARG A 37 -6.10 8.32 3.01
C ARG A 37 -7.57 8.50 2.65
N SER A 38 -7.82 8.91 1.41
CA SER A 38 -9.17 9.23 0.95
C SER A 38 -10.03 8.00 0.71
N ASP A 39 -9.40 6.82 0.58
CA ASP A 39 -10.11 5.58 0.24
C ASP A 39 -10.57 4.78 1.45
N LEU A 40 -10.14 5.13 2.65
CA LEU A 40 -10.41 4.32 3.84
C LEU A 40 -11.37 4.99 4.83
N SER A 41 -12.19 4.18 5.48
CA SER A 41 -13.01 4.65 6.59
C SER A 41 -12.31 4.43 7.92
N LYS A 42 -11.58 3.31 8.06
CA LYS A 42 -10.83 3.02 9.28
C LYS A 42 -9.82 1.91 9.04
N THR A 43 -8.90 1.75 9.98
CA THR A 43 -8.03 0.58 10.07
C THR A 43 -8.22 -0.06 11.45
N GLU A 44 -8.04 -1.35 11.52
CA GLU A 44 -8.17 -2.11 12.76
C GLU A 44 -6.90 -2.90 13.00
N ILE A 45 -6.22 -2.65 14.12
CA ILE A 45 -4.98 -3.36 14.46
C ILE A 45 -5.35 -4.66 15.16
N ILE A 46 -4.93 -5.80 14.61
CA ILE A 46 -5.19 -7.10 15.21
C ILE A 46 -4.06 -7.45 16.19
N ASN A 47 -2.81 -7.29 15.74
CA ASN A 47 -1.61 -7.52 16.57
C ASN A 47 -0.44 -6.80 15.90
N GLU A 48 0.78 -7.04 16.36
CA GLU A 48 1.97 -6.36 15.85
C GLU A 48 2.21 -6.57 14.36
N LYS A 49 1.69 -7.65 13.79
CA LYS A 49 1.97 -8.02 12.40
C LYS A 49 0.74 -8.04 11.52
N GLN A 50 -0.45 -7.81 12.07
CA GLN A 50 -1.66 -7.92 11.28
C GLN A 50 -2.60 -6.76 11.51
N PHE A 51 -3.19 -6.26 10.44
CA PHE A 51 -4.21 -5.21 10.51
C PHE A 51 -5.22 -5.39 9.37
N ILE A 52 -6.35 -4.70 9.51
CA ILE A 52 -7.41 -4.72 8.50
C ILE A 52 -7.69 -3.27 8.09
N GLU A 53 -7.77 -3.04 6.78
CA GLU A 53 -8.24 -1.77 6.23
C GLU A 53 -9.68 -1.94 5.78
N TYR A 54 -10.51 -0.92 6.04
CA TYR A 54 -11.90 -0.89 5.58
C TYR A 54 -12.08 0.29 4.64
N THR A 55 -12.64 0.04 3.46
CA THR A 55 -12.97 1.11 2.52
C THR A 55 -14.16 1.92 3.05
N LYS A 56 -14.50 3.00 2.37
CA LYS A 56 -15.66 3.81 2.72
C LYS A 56 -16.97 2.99 2.69
N ASP A 57 -17.00 1.96 1.84
CA ASP A 57 -18.16 1.05 1.74
C ASP A 57 -18.11 -0.08 2.77
N GLY A 58 -17.08 -0.10 3.63
CA GLY A 58 -16.96 -1.15 4.64
C GLY A 58 -16.31 -2.43 4.16
N TYR A 59 -15.73 -2.43 2.96
CA TYR A 59 -15.08 -3.62 2.42
C TYR A 59 -13.72 -3.82 3.09
N ALA A 60 -13.47 -5.03 3.59
CA ALA A 60 -12.29 -5.31 4.41
C ALA A 60 -11.19 -6.00 3.64
N THR A 61 -9.94 -5.59 3.87
CA THR A 61 -8.74 -6.27 3.39
C THR A 61 -7.83 -6.52 4.58
N LYS A 62 -7.38 -7.75 4.73
CA LYS A 62 -6.48 -8.13 5.82
C LYS A 62 -5.04 -8.08 5.34
N PHE A 63 -4.18 -7.53 6.17
CA PHE A 63 -2.75 -7.40 5.89
C PHE A 63 -1.94 -8.14 6.93
N SER A 64 -0.92 -8.86 6.48
CA SER A 64 0.01 -9.58 7.36
C SER A 64 1.44 -9.17 7.00
N ILE A 65 2.11 -8.52 7.94
CA ILE A 65 3.45 -7.98 7.71
C ILE A 65 4.46 -9.13 7.68
N THR A 66 5.28 -9.17 6.64
CA THR A 66 6.28 -10.22 6.46
C THR A 66 7.71 -9.72 6.65
N THR A 67 7.99 -8.47 6.35
CA THR A 67 9.35 -7.92 6.45
C THR A 67 9.30 -6.46 6.87
N ILE A 68 10.11 -6.09 7.85
CA ILE A 68 10.31 -4.70 8.24
C ILE A 68 11.80 -4.46 8.41
N GLU A 69 12.33 -3.50 7.65
CA GLU A 69 13.67 -2.96 7.85
C GLU A 69 13.47 -1.45 7.96
N PRO A 70 13.53 -0.87 9.16
CA PRO A 70 13.19 0.54 9.37
C PRO A 70 13.90 1.47 8.41
N TYR A 71 13.12 2.37 7.80
CA TYR A 71 13.58 3.39 6.85
C TYR A 71 14.14 2.83 5.54
N LYS A 72 13.94 1.51 5.28
CA LYS A 72 14.44 0.88 4.06
C LYS A 72 13.41 0.03 3.35
N ARG A 73 12.73 -0.84 4.07
CA ARG A 73 11.88 -1.84 3.41
C ARG A 73 10.74 -2.27 4.30
N TRP A 74 9.56 -2.43 3.71
CA TRP A 74 8.38 -2.94 4.39
C TRP A 74 7.61 -3.80 3.40
N GLU A 75 7.29 -5.04 3.81
CA GLU A 75 6.52 -5.95 2.98
C GLU A 75 5.37 -6.52 3.76
N PHE A 76 4.27 -6.79 3.08
CA PHE A 76 3.14 -7.49 3.69
C PHE A 76 2.36 -8.26 2.63
N ASP A 77 1.69 -9.33 3.10
CA ASP A 77 0.70 -10.05 2.32
C ASP A 77 -0.66 -9.38 2.55
N MET A 78 -1.52 -9.44 1.56
CA MET A 78 -2.87 -8.90 1.67
C MET A 78 -3.87 -9.86 1.08
N GLU A 79 -5.06 -9.89 1.67
CA GLU A 79 -6.11 -10.79 1.24
C GLU A 79 -7.49 -10.23 1.54
N ASN A 80 -8.39 -10.39 0.57
CA ASN A 80 -9.80 -10.12 0.74
C ASN A 80 -10.61 -11.10 -0.11
N SER A 81 -11.92 -10.92 -0.21
CA SER A 81 -12.77 -11.86 -0.95
C SER A 81 -12.52 -11.85 -2.46
N ASN A 82 -11.89 -10.81 -2.98
CA ASN A 82 -11.67 -10.66 -4.43
C ASN A 82 -10.26 -10.97 -4.87
N MET A 83 -9.27 -10.90 -3.98
CA MET A 83 -7.87 -11.05 -4.39
C MET A 83 -6.97 -11.44 -3.22
N SER A 84 -5.79 -11.95 -3.56
CA SER A 84 -4.69 -12.10 -2.63
C SER A 84 -3.45 -11.51 -3.28
N GLY A 85 -2.51 -11.05 -2.47
CA GLY A 85 -1.32 -10.42 -3.03
C GLY A 85 -0.22 -10.17 -2.03
N HIS A 86 0.83 -9.50 -2.53
CA HIS A 86 2.00 -9.13 -1.73
C HIS A 86 2.44 -7.74 -2.13
N TRP A 87 2.76 -6.91 -1.15
CA TRP A 87 3.21 -5.54 -1.36
C TRP A 87 4.63 -5.37 -0.85
N ILE A 88 5.45 -4.69 -1.65
CA ILE A 88 6.84 -4.42 -1.31
C ILE A 88 7.06 -2.91 -1.42
N GLY A 89 7.47 -2.29 -0.32
CA GLY A 89 7.80 -0.88 -0.31
C GLY A 89 9.28 -0.71 0.01
N ILE A 90 10.01 -0.04 -0.88
CA ILE A 90 11.42 0.29 -0.68
C ILE A 90 11.55 1.79 -0.57
N PHE A 91 12.24 2.23 0.48
CA PHE A 91 12.44 3.64 0.80
C PHE A 91 13.92 3.93 0.73
N THR A 92 14.30 4.96 -0.03
CA THR A 92 15.70 5.33 -0.20
C THR A 92 15.87 6.81 0.05
N ALA A 93 16.76 7.16 0.98
CA ALA A 93 17.06 8.56 1.27
C ALA A 93 17.85 9.16 0.11
N LYS A 94 17.43 10.34 -0.34
CA LYS A 94 18.10 11.12 -1.39
C LYS A 94 18.31 12.53 -0.84
N GLY A 95 19.28 12.68 0.07
CA GLY A 95 19.45 13.94 0.79
C GLY A 95 18.24 14.23 1.64
N ASN A 96 17.61 15.38 1.40
CA ASN A 96 16.39 15.77 2.13
C ASN A 96 15.11 15.27 1.45
N GLU A 97 15.25 14.43 0.42
CA GLU A 97 14.13 13.85 -0.28
C GLU A 97 14.14 12.34 -0.09
N THR A 98 13.05 11.69 -0.45
CA THR A 98 12.92 10.24 -0.34
C THR A 98 12.39 9.68 -1.64
N GLN A 99 13.07 8.64 -2.14
CA GLN A 99 12.53 7.86 -3.24
C GLN A 99 11.72 6.72 -2.65
N ILE A 100 10.48 6.58 -3.08
CA ILE A 100 9.66 5.42 -2.73
C ILE A 100 9.46 4.59 -3.98
N ASP A 101 9.53 3.27 -3.80
CA ASP A 101 9.36 2.29 -4.87
C ASP A 101 8.42 1.23 -4.33
N PHE A 102 7.15 1.33 -4.70
CA PHE A 102 6.08 0.45 -4.19
C PHE A 102 5.62 -0.49 -5.29
N THR A 103 5.68 -1.77 -5.02
CA THR A 103 5.27 -2.81 -5.97
C THR A 103 4.19 -3.68 -5.36
N GLU A 104 3.11 -3.91 -6.11
CA GLU A 104 2.07 -4.83 -5.71
C GLU A 104 1.98 -5.97 -6.69
N ASN A 105 1.95 -7.20 -6.16
CA ASN A 105 1.72 -8.41 -6.94
C ASN A 105 0.40 -8.97 -6.47
N VAL A 106 -0.61 -9.01 -7.33
CA VAL A 106 -1.96 -9.36 -6.94
C VAL A 106 -2.54 -10.42 -7.87
N THR A 107 -3.14 -11.45 -7.26
CA THR A 107 -3.85 -12.49 -7.99
C THR A 107 -5.34 -12.34 -7.71
N PRO A 108 -6.16 -12.02 -8.72
CA PRO A 108 -7.60 -11.95 -8.51
C PRO A 108 -8.16 -13.35 -8.28
N LYS A 109 -9.18 -13.46 -7.42
CA LYS A 109 -9.81 -14.74 -7.11
C LYS A 109 -10.90 -15.10 -8.11
N LYS A 110 -11.34 -14.12 -8.91
CA LYS A 110 -12.40 -14.32 -9.91
C LYS A 110 -11.85 -13.97 -11.28
N TRP A 111 -11.94 -14.91 -12.21
CA TRP A 111 -11.32 -14.79 -13.54
C TRP A 111 -11.79 -13.55 -14.32
N PHE A 112 -13.06 -13.16 -14.16
CA PHE A 112 -13.59 -12.03 -14.90
C PHE A 112 -13.03 -10.68 -14.44
N MET A 113 -12.38 -10.64 -13.30
CA MET A 113 -11.76 -9.42 -12.79
C MET A 113 -10.37 -9.18 -13.39
N LYS A 114 -9.76 -10.23 -13.94
CA LYS A 114 -8.39 -10.17 -14.41
C LYS A 114 -8.06 -8.98 -15.33
N PRO A 115 -8.85 -8.66 -16.35
CA PRO A 115 -8.49 -7.57 -17.26
C PRO A 115 -8.50 -6.18 -16.61
N PHE A 116 -9.10 -6.06 -15.42
CA PHE A 116 -9.24 -4.76 -14.77
C PHE A 116 -8.28 -4.56 -13.59
N VAL A 117 -7.64 -5.64 -13.12
CA VAL A 117 -6.87 -5.59 -11.87
C VAL A 117 -5.68 -4.64 -11.98
N LYS A 118 -4.91 -4.72 -13.05
CA LYS A 118 -3.72 -3.88 -13.18
C LYS A 118 -4.08 -2.38 -13.20
N LEU A 119 -5.13 -2.03 -13.92
CA LEU A 119 -5.60 -0.66 -13.99
C LEU A 119 -6.07 -0.17 -12.62
N TYR A 120 -6.80 -1.02 -11.90
CA TYR A 120 -7.28 -0.73 -10.57
C TYR A 120 -6.11 -0.48 -9.60
N LEU A 121 -5.09 -1.35 -9.64
CA LEU A 121 -3.91 -1.21 -8.78
C LEU A 121 -3.17 0.10 -9.06
N LYS A 122 -3.00 0.44 -10.33
CA LYS A 122 -2.32 1.67 -10.70
C LYS A 122 -3.07 2.89 -10.21
N LYS A 123 -4.39 2.86 -10.31
CA LYS A 123 -5.23 3.95 -9.82
C LYS A 123 -5.10 4.09 -8.31
N GLN A 124 -5.11 2.97 -7.58
CA GLN A 124 -4.94 2.99 -6.13
C GLN A 124 -3.57 3.51 -5.72
N GLN A 125 -2.51 3.06 -6.41
CA GLN A 125 -1.16 3.53 -6.11
C GLN A 125 -1.03 5.04 -6.33
N THR A 126 -1.58 5.53 -7.42
CA THR A 126 -1.54 6.96 -7.74
C THR A 126 -2.27 7.76 -6.66
N GLN A 127 -3.45 7.29 -6.25
CA GLN A 127 -4.22 7.96 -5.21
C GLN A 127 -3.49 7.95 -3.86
N PHE A 128 -2.87 6.81 -3.52
CA PHE A 128 -2.09 6.71 -2.29
C PHE A 128 -0.97 7.76 -2.26
N VAL A 129 -0.24 7.89 -3.36
CA VAL A 129 0.87 8.84 -3.43
C VAL A 129 0.36 10.29 -3.36
N LEU A 130 -0.77 10.60 -4.01
CA LEU A 130 -1.37 11.92 -3.92
C LEU A 130 -1.79 12.24 -2.49
N ASP A 131 -2.43 11.29 -1.82
CA ASP A 131 -2.84 11.46 -0.42
C ASP A 131 -1.62 11.61 0.49
N LEU A 132 -0.56 10.83 0.24
CA LEU A 132 0.67 10.87 1.01
C LEU A 132 1.35 12.23 0.89
N LYS A 133 1.49 12.73 -0.32
CA LYS A 133 2.09 14.05 -0.55
C LYS A 133 1.31 15.14 0.16
N LYS A 134 -0.02 15.08 0.08
CA LYS A 134 -0.85 16.07 0.74
C LYS A 134 -0.71 16.00 2.26
N ALA A 135 -0.69 14.79 2.81
CA ALA A 135 -0.53 14.61 4.25
C ALA A 135 0.82 15.16 4.74
N LEU A 136 1.88 14.92 3.97
CA LEU A 136 3.22 15.39 4.32
C LEU A 136 3.33 16.91 4.24
N GLU A 137 2.62 17.55 3.31
CA GLU A 137 2.60 19.02 3.21
C GLU A 137 1.91 19.66 4.40
N GLN A 138 0.98 18.97 5.03
CA GLN A 138 0.24 19.50 6.18
C GLN A 138 1.02 19.33 7.50
N GLN A 139 2.11 18.56 7.48
CA GLN A 139 2.96 18.42 8.65
C GLN A 139 3.96 19.55 8.69
N CYS A 140 4.04 20.22 9.79
CA CYS A 140 5.00 21.31 9.97
C CYS A 140 6.28 20.81 10.58
#